data_3707106924d7c4acb8811618d925e315
#
_entry.id   3707106924d7c4acb8811618d925e315
#
_cell.length_a   1.000
_cell.length_b   1.000
_cell.length_c   1.000
_cell.angle_alpha   90.00
_cell.angle_beta   90.00
_cell.angle_gamma   90.00
#
_symmetry.space_group_name_H-M   'P 1'
#
loop_
_entity.id
_entity.type
_entity.pdbx_description
1 polymer ?
#
loop_
_entity_poly.entity_id
_entity_poly.type
_entity_poly.pdbx_seq_one_letter_code
_entity_poly.pdbx_strand_id
1 'polypeptide(L)'
;MIGDKYSCEGQMSIFELTQEVYKIRKPIRLIELFSGVGSQAMALRDLGADFEHWRSVEFDKYAMASYNAIHGTDFEPTDITKIHGSDLGIVETEKYCYIMTYSFPCQDLSVAGLGKGMSKGSGTRSGLLWEVERLLNEVGNLPQVLLMENVPQVHGKSNMEDFQKWINFLSSKGYSNYWQDLNAKNYGVAQNRNRCFMVSILGDYRYEFPKPIPLTKTMKDYLEDEVDDRYYIQTEKAQQLIDKLIADGTIPQSRAEQSRADLHRLLD
;
A
#
# COMPACT_ATOMS: atom_id res chain seq x y z
N MET A 1 17.29 17.93 21.04
CA MET A 1 16.88 16.61 21.49
C MET A 1 15.37 16.55 21.34
N ILE A 2 14.90 16.11 20.17
CA ILE A 2 13.47 15.82 19.92
C ILE A 2 13.33 14.35 20.30
N GLY A 3 12.63 14.10 21.41
CA GLY A 3 12.46 12.76 21.97
C GLY A 3 11.74 11.84 21.02
N ASP A 4 12.22 10.61 20.95
CA ASP A 4 11.61 9.47 20.26
C ASP A 4 10.15 9.31 20.67
N LYS A 5 9.23 9.73 19.80
CA LYS A 5 7.78 9.47 19.94
C LYS A 5 7.40 8.00 19.63
N TYR A 6 8.36 7.10 19.48
CA TYR A 6 8.13 5.78 18.87
C TYR A 6 8.55 4.58 19.71
N SER A 7 8.80 4.75 20.98
CA SER A 7 9.06 3.60 21.85
C SER A 7 8.48 3.85 23.22
N CYS A 8 7.33 3.27 23.51
CA CYS A 8 7.02 2.66 24.81
C CYS A 8 5.58 2.18 24.80
N GLU A 9 5.38 0.91 24.98
CA GLU A 9 4.10 0.36 25.39
C GLU A 9 3.62 1.08 26.65
N GLY A 10 2.47 1.75 26.57
CA GLY A 10 1.62 1.98 27.73
C GLY A 10 1.64 3.33 28.43
N GLN A 11 2.46 4.32 28.06
CA GLN A 11 2.36 5.66 28.65
C GLN A 11 2.24 6.76 27.57
N MET A 12 1.01 7.20 27.31
CA MET A 12 0.78 8.42 26.54
C MET A 12 1.16 9.64 27.38
N SER A 13 1.85 10.59 26.77
CA SER A 13 2.14 11.89 27.41
C SER A 13 0.82 12.66 27.61
N ILE A 14 0.80 13.56 28.59
CA ILE A 14 -0.38 14.42 28.83
C ILE A 14 -0.74 15.26 27.60
N PHE A 15 0.25 15.61 26.77
CA PHE A 15 0.06 16.32 25.50
C PHE A 15 -0.65 15.45 24.45
N GLU A 16 -0.35 14.16 24.37
CA GLU A 16 -1.03 13.22 23.46
C GLU A 16 -2.49 12.97 23.86
N LEU A 17 -2.80 13.03 25.16
CA LEU A 17 -4.17 12.91 25.68
C LEU A 17 -5.05 14.13 25.35
N THR A 18 -4.44 15.30 25.09
CA THR A 18 -5.17 16.53 24.76
C THR A 18 -5.37 16.75 23.26
N GLN A 19 -4.66 16.01 22.40
CA GLN A 19 -4.83 16.09 20.95
C GLN A 19 -6.17 15.49 20.51
N GLU A 20 -6.87 16.18 19.64
CA GLU A 20 -8.11 15.67 19.03
C GLU A 20 -7.82 14.56 18.04
N VAL A 21 -8.70 13.57 17.97
CA VAL A 21 -8.71 12.58 16.89
C VAL A 21 -9.35 13.21 15.66
N TYR A 22 -8.63 13.19 14.54
CA TYR A 22 -9.16 13.71 13.28
C TYR A 22 -10.38 12.90 12.82
N LYS A 23 -11.47 13.61 12.52
CA LYS A 23 -12.71 12.99 12.02
C LYS A 23 -13.03 13.58 10.64
N ILE A 24 -13.09 12.73 9.65
CA ILE A 24 -13.54 13.10 8.30
C ILE A 24 -15.05 13.31 8.36
N ARG A 25 -15.50 14.55 8.11
CA ARG A 25 -16.90 14.95 8.13
C ARG A 25 -17.39 15.49 6.79
N LYS A 26 -16.46 15.65 5.85
CA LYS A 26 -16.70 16.20 4.52
C LYS A 26 -16.66 15.08 3.51
N PRO A 27 -17.36 15.20 2.36
CA PRO A 27 -17.17 14.28 1.23
C PRO A 27 -15.68 14.19 0.88
N ILE A 28 -15.24 12.99 0.56
CA ILE A 28 -13.83 12.71 0.29
C ILE A 28 -13.56 12.88 -1.20
N ARG A 29 -12.47 13.58 -1.54
CA ARG A 29 -11.84 13.52 -2.85
C ARG A 29 -10.57 12.71 -2.76
N LEU A 30 -10.60 11.53 -3.38
CA LEU A 30 -9.48 10.59 -3.35
C LEU A 30 -8.51 10.89 -4.48
N ILE A 31 -7.24 11.09 -4.11
CA ILE A 31 -6.11 11.18 -5.04
C ILE A 31 -5.24 9.94 -4.80
N GLU A 32 -5.04 9.12 -5.83
CA GLU A 32 -4.21 7.93 -5.74
C GLU A 32 -2.98 8.09 -6.63
N LEU A 33 -1.81 8.25 -6.03
CA LEU A 33 -0.53 8.22 -6.72
C LEU A 33 0.04 6.80 -6.71
N PHE A 34 0.50 6.32 -7.86
CA PHE A 34 0.88 4.91 -8.06
C PHE A 34 -0.30 3.98 -7.76
N SER A 35 -1.46 4.32 -8.34
CA SER A 35 -2.74 3.75 -7.95
C SER A 35 -2.89 2.25 -8.21
N GLY A 36 -2.13 1.69 -9.16
CA GLY A 36 -2.28 0.30 -9.56
C GLY A 36 -3.74 0.03 -9.98
N VAL A 37 -4.40 -0.91 -9.31
CA VAL A 37 -5.81 -1.25 -9.54
C VAL A 37 -6.78 -0.56 -8.56
N GLY A 38 -6.31 0.38 -7.73
CA GLY A 38 -7.15 1.18 -6.83
C GLY A 38 -7.57 0.45 -5.55
N SER A 39 -6.65 -0.21 -4.88
CA SER A 39 -6.96 -0.93 -3.63
C SER A 39 -7.43 -0.01 -2.50
N GLN A 40 -6.97 1.24 -2.47
CA GLN A 40 -7.40 2.23 -1.48
C GLN A 40 -8.82 2.71 -1.77
N ALA A 41 -9.16 2.90 -3.05
CA ALA A 41 -10.54 3.18 -3.47
C ALA A 41 -11.49 2.03 -3.11
N MET A 42 -11.07 0.77 -3.33
CA MET A 42 -11.84 -0.40 -2.91
C MET A 42 -12.09 -0.38 -1.39
N ALA A 43 -11.06 -0.06 -0.60
CA ALA A 43 -11.20 0.03 0.85
C ALA A 43 -12.20 1.11 1.30
N LEU A 44 -12.18 2.29 0.67
CA LEU A 44 -13.15 3.36 0.95
C LEU A 44 -14.58 2.94 0.58
N ARG A 45 -14.75 2.29 -0.57
CA ARG A 45 -16.03 1.72 -1.02
C ARG A 45 -16.55 0.69 -0.01
N ASP A 46 -15.71 -0.23 0.42
CA ASP A 46 -16.09 -1.32 1.33
C ASP A 46 -16.41 -0.79 2.75
N LEU A 47 -15.83 0.35 3.13
CA LEU A 47 -16.20 1.10 4.33
C LEU A 47 -17.50 1.91 4.19
N GLY A 48 -18.09 1.98 2.99
CA GLY A 48 -19.26 2.80 2.71
C GLY A 48 -18.98 4.32 2.80
N ALA A 49 -17.75 4.73 2.53
CA ALA A 49 -17.37 6.14 2.56
C ALA A 49 -18.01 6.91 1.39
N ASP A 50 -18.43 8.15 1.65
CA ASP A 50 -18.84 9.10 0.61
C ASP A 50 -17.58 9.71 -0.02
N PHE A 51 -17.20 9.23 -1.21
CA PHE A 51 -15.98 9.68 -1.89
C PHE A 51 -16.10 9.73 -3.41
N GLU A 52 -15.31 10.58 -4.00
CA GLU A 52 -15.13 10.76 -5.43
C GLU A 52 -13.71 10.31 -5.83
N HIS A 53 -13.58 9.54 -6.93
CA HIS A 53 -12.30 9.28 -7.59
C HIS A 53 -11.82 10.57 -8.26
N TRP A 54 -11.07 11.39 -7.51
CA TRP A 54 -10.72 12.74 -7.96
C TRP A 54 -9.56 12.76 -8.94
N ARG A 55 -8.48 12.01 -8.61
CA ARG A 55 -7.32 11.84 -9.48
C ARG A 55 -6.70 10.46 -9.26
N SER A 56 -6.28 9.83 -10.36
CA SER A 56 -5.51 8.59 -10.36
C SER A 56 -4.27 8.80 -11.24
N VAL A 57 -3.10 8.53 -10.68
CA VAL A 57 -1.79 8.66 -11.34
C VAL A 57 -1.12 7.30 -11.34
N GLU A 58 -1.11 6.65 -12.49
CA GLU A 58 -0.52 5.34 -12.73
C GLU A 58 0.12 5.32 -14.12
N PHE A 59 1.38 4.89 -14.17
CA PHE A 59 2.15 4.86 -15.41
C PHE A 59 1.80 3.67 -16.31
N ASP A 60 1.50 2.51 -15.70
CA ASP A 60 1.22 1.27 -16.41
C ASP A 60 -0.20 1.32 -17.01
N LYS A 61 -0.26 1.27 -18.35
CA LYS A 61 -1.53 1.33 -19.09
C LYS A 61 -2.47 0.16 -18.79
N TYR A 62 -1.93 -1.01 -18.43
CA TYR A 62 -2.76 -2.18 -18.11
C TYR A 62 -3.33 -2.09 -16.70
N ALA A 63 -2.52 -1.58 -15.75
CA ALA A 63 -3.00 -1.28 -14.41
C ALA A 63 -4.08 -0.19 -14.45
N MET A 64 -3.88 0.89 -15.21
CA MET A 64 -4.88 1.94 -15.39
C MET A 64 -6.15 1.43 -16.07
N ALA A 65 -6.03 0.59 -17.10
CA ALA A 65 -7.21 -0.02 -17.74
C ALA A 65 -8.00 -0.90 -16.75
N SER A 66 -7.30 -1.64 -15.88
CA SER A 66 -7.92 -2.43 -14.81
C SER A 66 -8.57 -1.54 -13.77
N TYR A 67 -7.91 -0.44 -13.36
CA TYR A 67 -8.48 0.56 -12.46
C TYR A 67 -9.81 1.09 -13.02
N ASN A 68 -9.81 1.57 -14.26
CA ASN A 68 -11.00 2.12 -14.92
C ASN A 68 -12.13 1.08 -15.00
N ALA A 69 -11.81 -0.18 -15.35
CA ALA A 69 -12.80 -1.25 -15.43
C ALA A 69 -13.44 -1.57 -14.08
N ILE A 70 -12.64 -1.56 -12.99
CA ILE A 70 -13.11 -1.88 -11.63
C ILE A 70 -13.96 -0.75 -11.04
N HIS A 71 -13.55 0.50 -11.31
CA HIS A 71 -14.13 1.68 -10.64
C HIS A 71 -15.10 2.47 -11.52
N GLY A 72 -15.26 2.10 -12.80
CA GLY A 72 -16.13 2.81 -13.73
C GLY A 72 -15.63 4.22 -14.07
N THR A 73 -14.33 4.40 -14.14
CA THR A 73 -13.63 5.65 -14.45
C THR A 73 -12.98 5.60 -15.84
N ASP A 74 -12.40 6.71 -16.28
CA ASP A 74 -11.77 6.87 -17.59
C ASP A 74 -10.42 7.61 -17.55
N PHE A 75 -9.66 7.45 -16.46
CA PHE A 75 -8.35 8.07 -16.31
C PHE A 75 -7.35 7.58 -17.34
N GLU A 76 -6.50 8.49 -17.83
CA GLU A 76 -5.41 8.15 -18.73
C GLU A 76 -4.15 7.73 -17.96
N PRO A 77 -3.35 6.77 -18.51
CA PRO A 77 -2.06 6.42 -17.94
C PRO A 77 -1.16 7.64 -17.83
N THR A 78 -0.63 7.90 -16.64
CA THR A 78 0.05 9.15 -16.34
C THR A 78 1.36 8.92 -15.60
N ASP A 79 2.44 9.52 -16.11
CA ASP A 79 3.76 9.52 -15.49
C ASP A 79 3.83 10.63 -14.43
N ILE A 80 4.05 10.25 -13.16
CA ILE A 80 4.12 11.19 -12.04
C ILE A 80 5.20 12.27 -12.23
N THR A 81 6.26 11.97 -12.98
CA THR A 81 7.35 12.94 -13.24
C THR A 81 6.95 14.05 -14.20
N LYS A 82 5.82 13.92 -14.89
CA LYS A 82 5.32 14.86 -15.90
C LYS A 82 4.15 15.71 -15.45
N ILE A 83 3.58 15.41 -14.30
CA ILE A 83 2.49 16.21 -13.73
C ILE A 83 3.02 17.26 -12.77
N HIS A 84 2.25 18.32 -12.56
CA HIS A 84 2.50 19.39 -11.61
C HIS A 84 1.51 19.34 -10.46
N GLY A 85 1.83 20.00 -9.35
CA GLY A 85 0.92 20.08 -8.20
C GLY A 85 -0.45 20.65 -8.54
N SER A 86 -0.55 21.57 -9.51
CA SER A 86 -1.82 22.10 -10.02
C SER A 86 -2.73 21.03 -10.63
N ASP A 87 -2.15 19.98 -11.25
CA ASP A 87 -2.90 18.92 -11.91
C ASP A 87 -3.64 18.03 -10.92
N LEU A 88 -3.22 18.03 -9.64
CA LEU A 88 -3.95 17.36 -8.56
C LEU A 88 -5.28 18.03 -8.24
N GLY A 89 -5.48 19.29 -8.62
CA GLY A 89 -6.74 20.00 -8.52
C GLY A 89 -7.29 20.14 -7.10
N ILE A 90 -6.42 20.36 -6.11
CA ILE A 90 -6.82 20.48 -4.69
C ILE A 90 -7.38 21.87 -4.44
N VAL A 91 -8.70 21.98 -4.48
CA VAL A 91 -9.46 23.21 -4.31
C VAL A 91 -10.62 23.01 -3.35
N GLU A 92 -11.25 24.08 -2.86
CA GLU A 92 -12.44 24.02 -2.00
C GLU A 92 -12.24 23.10 -0.77
N THR A 93 -11.09 23.18 -0.12
CA THR A 93 -10.73 22.35 1.04
C THR A 93 -11.63 22.57 2.27
N GLU A 94 -12.40 23.66 2.26
CA GLU A 94 -13.47 23.91 3.23
C GLU A 94 -14.71 23.04 2.99
N LYS A 95 -14.95 22.58 1.75
CA LYS A 95 -16.07 21.70 1.39
C LYS A 95 -15.69 20.23 1.33
N TYR A 96 -14.48 19.91 0.87
CA TYR A 96 -14.01 18.56 0.62
C TYR A 96 -12.81 18.19 1.51
N CYS A 97 -12.73 16.90 1.87
CA CYS A 97 -11.56 16.32 2.48
C CYS A 97 -10.74 15.58 1.41
N TYR A 98 -9.55 16.04 1.13
CA TYR A 98 -8.65 15.35 0.21
C TYR A 98 -7.84 14.29 0.96
N ILE A 99 -8.00 13.03 0.55
CA ILE A 99 -7.12 11.94 0.94
C ILE A 99 -6.21 11.65 -0.25
N MET A 100 -4.91 11.77 -0.04
CA MET A 100 -3.92 11.41 -1.05
C MET A 100 -3.16 10.16 -0.62
N THR A 101 -3.25 9.10 -1.41
CA THR A 101 -2.54 7.85 -1.17
C THR A 101 -1.34 7.74 -2.10
N TYR A 102 -0.26 7.11 -1.64
CA TYR A 102 0.94 6.91 -2.44
C TYR A 102 1.67 5.63 -2.04
N SER A 103 1.66 4.66 -2.95
CA SER A 103 2.34 3.36 -2.80
C SER A 103 3.47 3.28 -3.84
N PHE A 104 4.51 4.08 -3.62
CA PHE A 104 5.61 4.18 -4.56
C PHE A 104 6.38 2.86 -4.72
N PRO A 105 7.06 2.61 -5.86
CA PRO A 105 7.69 1.34 -6.14
C PRO A 105 8.68 0.88 -5.07
N CYS A 106 8.57 -0.37 -4.63
CA CYS A 106 9.39 -0.97 -3.57
C CYS A 106 10.58 -1.81 -4.09
N GLN A 107 10.76 -1.90 -5.41
CA GLN A 107 11.69 -2.86 -6.04
C GLN A 107 13.16 -2.63 -5.64
N ASP A 108 13.53 -1.38 -5.36
CA ASP A 108 14.89 -1.03 -4.94
C ASP A 108 15.07 -1.06 -3.42
N LEU A 109 13.98 -1.23 -2.65
CA LEU A 109 14.00 -1.34 -1.19
C LEU A 109 14.10 -2.79 -0.73
N SER A 110 13.52 -3.74 -1.48
CA SER A 110 13.38 -5.12 -1.03
C SER A 110 14.71 -5.88 -1.13
N VAL A 111 14.91 -6.84 -0.22
CA VAL A 111 16.07 -7.76 -0.20
C VAL A 111 16.11 -8.65 -1.46
N ALA A 112 14.94 -8.92 -2.06
CA ALA A 112 14.83 -9.63 -3.32
C ALA A 112 15.12 -8.74 -4.56
N GLY A 113 15.21 -7.43 -4.37
CA GLY A 113 15.56 -6.44 -5.39
C GLY A 113 17.04 -6.07 -5.33
N LEU A 114 17.41 -5.01 -6.06
CA LEU A 114 18.80 -4.57 -6.17
C LEU A 114 19.35 -3.85 -4.92
N GLY A 115 18.51 -3.60 -3.90
CA GLY A 115 18.90 -2.93 -2.65
C GLY A 115 19.47 -1.51 -2.85
N LYS A 116 19.11 -0.83 -3.95
CA LYS A 116 19.66 0.49 -4.32
C LYS A 116 19.11 1.64 -3.48
N GLY A 117 18.10 1.37 -2.63
CA GLY A 117 17.49 2.35 -1.75
C GLY A 117 16.56 3.34 -2.47
N MET A 118 16.21 4.40 -1.73
CA MET A 118 15.28 5.43 -2.20
C MET A 118 15.87 6.85 -2.10
N SER A 119 17.19 6.97 -2.09
CA SER A 119 17.85 8.26 -1.91
C SER A 119 17.47 9.26 -2.99
N LYS A 120 17.30 10.51 -2.59
CA LYS A 120 16.92 11.62 -3.49
C LYS A 120 17.96 11.79 -4.59
N GLY A 121 17.49 11.83 -5.84
CA GLY A 121 18.35 11.95 -7.00
C GLY A 121 19.09 10.66 -7.43
N SER A 122 18.80 9.52 -6.81
CA SER A 122 19.43 8.23 -7.13
C SER A 122 19.02 7.66 -8.50
N GLY A 123 17.94 8.17 -9.10
CA GLY A 123 17.36 7.62 -10.32
C GLY A 123 16.72 6.23 -10.15
N THR A 124 16.59 5.76 -8.93
CA THR A 124 15.92 4.49 -8.60
C THR A 124 14.40 4.63 -8.71
N ARG A 125 13.70 3.51 -8.93
CA ARG A 125 12.22 3.51 -8.93
C ARG A 125 11.66 3.89 -7.57
N SER A 126 12.28 3.43 -6.48
CA SER A 126 11.90 3.80 -5.11
C SER A 126 12.18 5.28 -4.81
N GLY A 127 13.07 5.92 -5.56
CA GLY A 127 13.31 7.37 -5.52
C GLY A 127 12.13 8.21 -6.01
N LEU A 128 11.11 7.60 -6.63
CA LEU A 128 9.86 8.29 -7.00
C LEU A 128 9.06 8.79 -5.79
N LEU A 129 9.40 8.41 -4.56
CA LEU A 129 8.90 9.07 -3.36
C LEU A 129 9.14 10.59 -3.41
N TRP A 130 10.27 11.04 -3.97
CA TRP A 130 10.62 12.45 -4.03
C TRP A 130 9.83 13.25 -5.07
N GLU A 131 9.12 12.56 -5.98
CA GLU A 131 8.11 13.19 -6.83
C GLU A 131 6.86 13.57 -6.02
N VAL A 132 6.51 12.78 -5.00
CA VAL A 132 5.45 13.16 -4.06
C VAL A 132 5.86 14.40 -3.26
N GLU A 133 7.13 14.50 -2.83
CA GLU A 133 7.67 15.71 -2.20
C GLU A 133 7.54 16.93 -3.13
N ARG A 134 7.92 16.77 -4.41
CA ARG A 134 7.83 17.84 -5.40
C ARG A 134 6.38 18.31 -5.56
N LEU A 135 5.44 17.38 -5.76
CA LEU A 135 4.03 17.70 -5.90
C LEU A 135 3.48 18.43 -4.66
N LEU A 136 3.82 17.96 -3.44
CA LEU A 136 3.41 18.63 -2.19
C LEU A 136 4.05 20.02 -2.00
N ASN A 137 5.16 20.31 -2.68
CA ASN A 137 5.72 21.66 -2.72
C ASN A 137 5.04 22.58 -3.74
N GLU A 138 4.49 22.00 -4.80
CA GLU A 138 3.88 22.73 -5.91
C GLU A 138 2.38 23.01 -5.70
N VAL A 139 1.67 22.22 -4.88
CA VAL A 139 0.23 22.43 -4.65
C VAL A 139 -0.06 23.73 -3.92
N GLY A 140 -1.15 24.40 -4.31
CA GLY A 140 -1.65 25.59 -3.63
C GLY A 140 -2.28 25.28 -2.25
N ASN A 141 -2.95 24.13 -2.15
CA ASN A 141 -3.53 23.63 -0.90
C ASN A 141 -3.03 22.21 -0.65
N LEU A 142 -2.72 21.90 0.59
CA LEU A 142 -2.28 20.55 0.98
C LEU A 142 -3.48 19.61 1.18
N PRO A 143 -3.37 18.31 0.81
CA PRO A 143 -4.35 17.30 1.20
C PRO A 143 -4.46 17.22 2.72
N GLN A 144 -5.66 17.00 3.26
CA GLN A 144 -5.84 16.88 4.71
C GLN A 144 -5.27 15.59 5.27
N VAL A 145 -5.31 14.51 4.47
CA VAL A 145 -4.79 13.19 4.89
C VAL A 145 -3.90 12.62 3.80
N LEU A 146 -2.74 12.13 4.20
CA LEU A 146 -1.85 11.35 3.38
C LEU A 146 -1.79 9.91 3.90
N LEU A 147 -1.80 8.93 2.99
CA LEU A 147 -1.64 7.53 3.33
C LEU A 147 -0.55 6.90 2.46
N MET A 148 0.57 6.56 3.07
CA MET A 148 1.64 5.78 2.46
C MET A 148 1.43 4.29 2.72
N GLU A 149 1.66 3.46 1.70
CA GLU A 149 1.87 2.02 1.88
C GLU A 149 3.19 1.62 1.20
N ASN A 150 3.99 0.81 1.87
CA ASN A 150 5.19 0.22 1.29
C ASN A 150 5.62 -1.05 2.05
N VAL A 151 6.69 -1.69 1.60
CA VAL A 151 7.31 -2.79 2.33
C VAL A 151 7.99 -2.29 3.61
N PRO A 152 8.12 -3.12 4.70
CA PRO A 152 8.80 -2.71 5.94
C PRO A 152 10.24 -2.22 5.74
N GLN A 153 10.90 -2.66 4.66
CA GLN A 153 12.25 -2.22 4.32
C GLN A 153 12.36 -0.72 4.06
N VAL A 154 11.25 -0.01 3.87
CA VAL A 154 11.22 1.46 3.72
C VAL A 154 11.85 2.16 4.93
N HIS A 155 11.66 1.62 6.14
CA HIS A 155 12.29 2.08 7.38
C HIS A 155 13.40 1.14 7.87
N GLY A 156 13.84 0.20 7.03
CA GLY A 156 14.97 -0.67 7.33
C GLY A 156 16.27 0.14 7.50
N LYS A 157 17.26 -0.47 8.16
CA LYS A 157 18.52 0.21 8.54
C LYS A 157 19.18 1.00 7.40
N SER A 158 19.15 0.47 6.16
CA SER A 158 19.74 1.14 5.00
C SER A 158 18.93 2.31 4.46
N ASN A 159 17.64 2.39 4.76
CA ASN A 159 16.72 3.39 4.23
C ASN A 159 16.21 4.37 5.31
N MET A 160 16.54 4.10 6.59
CA MET A 160 16.04 4.87 7.73
C MET A 160 16.36 6.37 7.63
N GLU A 161 17.55 6.72 7.13
CA GLU A 161 17.92 8.13 6.98
C GLU A 161 17.00 8.85 6.00
N ASP A 162 16.71 8.25 4.84
CA ASP A 162 15.81 8.83 3.85
C ASP A 162 14.34 8.82 4.33
N PHE A 163 13.95 7.77 5.05
CA PHE A 163 12.63 7.71 5.68
C PHE A 163 12.45 8.82 6.73
N GLN A 164 13.48 9.10 7.54
CA GLN A 164 13.46 10.22 8.49
C GLN A 164 13.42 11.58 7.79
N LYS A 165 14.14 11.75 6.67
CA LYS A 165 14.05 12.98 5.85
C LYS A 165 12.63 13.19 5.36
N TRP A 166 11.97 12.11 4.92
CA TRP A 166 10.58 12.15 4.49
C TRP A 166 9.62 12.58 5.62
N ILE A 167 9.73 11.97 6.79
CA ILE A 167 8.93 12.35 7.97
C ILE A 167 9.17 13.83 8.33
N ASN A 168 10.44 14.28 8.35
CA ASN A 168 10.80 15.66 8.67
C ASN A 168 10.21 16.63 7.65
N PHE A 169 10.22 16.29 6.36
CA PHE A 169 9.59 17.08 5.32
C PHE A 169 8.09 17.23 5.58
N LEU A 170 7.37 16.14 5.81
CA LEU A 170 5.93 16.19 6.10
C LEU A 170 5.63 17.00 7.37
N SER A 171 6.44 16.84 8.42
CA SER A 171 6.33 17.64 9.65
C SER A 171 6.54 19.12 9.38
N SER A 172 7.48 19.50 8.50
CA SER A 172 7.71 20.89 8.09
C SER A 172 6.54 21.49 7.32
N LYS A 173 5.71 20.63 6.68
CA LYS A 173 4.46 21.03 6.01
C LYS A 173 3.26 21.10 6.96
N GLY A 174 3.46 20.80 8.24
CA GLY A 174 2.41 20.85 9.27
C GLY A 174 1.63 19.54 9.45
N TYR A 175 2.16 18.42 9.00
CA TYR A 175 1.53 17.12 9.23
C TYR A 175 1.97 16.49 10.56
N SER A 176 1.01 15.90 11.27
CA SER A 176 1.25 14.90 12.32
C SER A 176 1.38 13.53 11.67
N ASN A 177 2.47 12.81 11.91
CA ASN A 177 2.84 11.60 11.19
C ASN A 177 2.85 10.39 12.12
N TYR A 178 2.20 9.30 11.69
CA TYR A 178 2.09 8.03 12.41
C TYR A 178 2.39 6.89 11.45
N TRP A 179 3.24 5.97 11.83
CA TRP A 179 3.52 4.80 10.99
C TRP A 179 3.63 3.51 11.81
N GLN A 180 3.24 2.41 11.20
CA GLN A 180 3.27 1.08 11.79
C GLN A 180 3.33 0.01 10.72
N ASP A 181 4.00 -1.09 11.01
CA ASP A 181 3.94 -2.30 10.20
C ASP A 181 2.67 -3.07 10.54
N LEU A 182 1.85 -3.33 9.52
CA LEU A 182 0.61 -4.09 9.65
C LEU A 182 0.68 -5.33 8.77
N ASN A 183 0.32 -6.49 9.34
CA ASN A 183 0.24 -7.72 8.58
C ASN A 183 -1.22 -8.05 8.27
N ALA A 184 -1.56 -8.23 6.99
CA ALA A 184 -2.92 -8.49 6.52
C ALA A 184 -3.61 -9.66 7.26
N LYS A 185 -2.86 -10.71 7.65
CA LYS A 185 -3.41 -11.83 8.43
C LYS A 185 -3.96 -11.44 9.79
N ASN A 186 -3.47 -10.33 10.36
CA ASN A 186 -3.94 -9.81 11.64
C ASN A 186 -5.18 -8.93 11.50
N TYR A 187 -5.69 -8.77 10.27
CA TYR A 187 -6.85 -7.95 9.93
C TYR A 187 -7.88 -8.71 9.09
N GLY A 188 -7.97 -10.03 9.32
CA GLY A 188 -8.98 -10.90 8.71
C GLY A 188 -8.70 -11.34 7.27
N VAL A 189 -7.54 -11.00 6.70
CA VAL A 189 -7.14 -11.41 5.34
C VAL A 189 -6.26 -12.65 5.40
N ALA A 190 -6.62 -13.72 4.66
CA ALA A 190 -5.88 -14.99 4.62
C ALA A 190 -4.55 -14.88 3.84
N GLN A 191 -3.78 -13.82 4.08
CA GLN A 191 -2.50 -13.57 3.43
C GLN A 191 -1.46 -13.08 4.46
N ASN A 192 -0.31 -13.73 4.48
CA ASN A 192 0.84 -13.23 5.24
C ASN A 192 1.55 -12.11 4.46
N ARG A 193 1.02 -10.87 4.59
CA ARG A 193 1.50 -9.69 3.87
C ARG A 193 1.78 -8.58 4.88
N ASN A 194 3.03 -8.38 5.22
CA ASN A 194 3.46 -7.29 6.10
C ASN A 194 3.78 -6.04 5.28
N ARG A 195 3.23 -4.88 5.70
CA ARG A 195 3.44 -3.59 5.05
C ARG A 195 3.57 -2.49 6.08
N CYS A 196 4.44 -1.54 5.79
CA CYS A 196 4.50 -0.28 6.50
C CYS A 196 3.40 0.64 5.98
N PHE A 197 2.52 1.05 6.87
CA PHE A 197 1.54 2.11 6.61
C PHE A 197 1.95 3.37 7.37
N MET A 198 1.89 4.52 6.70
CA MET A 198 2.05 5.81 7.36
C MET A 198 0.86 6.69 7.05
N VAL A 199 0.21 7.16 8.11
CA VAL A 199 -0.89 8.13 8.05
C VAL A 199 -0.34 9.48 8.50
N SER A 200 -0.50 10.48 7.65
CA SER A 200 -0.09 11.85 7.94
C SER A 200 -1.31 12.76 7.87
N ILE A 201 -1.61 13.48 8.92
CA ILE A 201 -2.80 14.31 9.05
C ILE A 201 -2.37 15.76 9.18
N LEU A 202 -2.90 16.64 8.32
CA LEU A 202 -2.59 18.06 8.33
C LEU A 202 -3.15 18.73 9.59
N GLY A 203 -2.28 19.28 10.40
CA GLY A 203 -2.60 19.85 11.72
C GLY A 203 -2.09 18.98 12.88
N ASP A 204 -2.43 19.41 14.09
CA ASP A 204 -2.01 18.71 15.32
C ASP A 204 -3.11 17.75 15.77
N TYR A 205 -3.11 16.55 15.19
CA TYR A 205 -4.10 15.50 15.45
C TYR A 205 -3.44 14.22 15.92
N ARG A 206 -4.16 13.48 16.79
CA ARG A 206 -3.80 12.12 17.20
C ARG A 206 -4.42 11.10 16.25
N TYR A 207 -3.66 10.05 15.94
CA TYR A 207 -4.12 8.88 15.20
C TYR A 207 -3.70 7.59 15.90
N GLU A 208 -4.59 6.61 15.91
CA GLU A 208 -4.31 5.27 16.41
C GLU A 208 -4.62 4.25 15.31
N PHE A 209 -3.68 3.36 15.06
CA PHE A 209 -3.90 2.26 14.13
C PHE A 209 -4.98 1.30 14.64
N PRO A 210 -5.75 0.67 13.75
CA PRO A 210 -6.80 -0.25 14.14
C PRO A 210 -6.21 -1.46 14.88
N LYS A 211 -6.95 -1.95 15.88
CA LYS A 211 -6.56 -3.16 16.61
C LYS A 211 -6.70 -4.38 15.71
N PRO A 212 -5.82 -5.39 15.87
CA PRO A 212 -5.94 -6.65 15.16
C PRO A 212 -7.31 -7.32 15.37
N ILE A 213 -7.78 -8.00 14.33
CA ILE A 213 -8.99 -8.82 14.38
C ILE A 213 -8.64 -10.29 14.09
N PRO A 214 -9.34 -11.26 14.66
CA PRO A 214 -9.06 -12.68 14.43
C PRO A 214 -9.19 -13.06 12.96
N LEU A 215 -8.26 -13.87 12.46
CA LEU A 215 -8.36 -14.51 11.16
C LEU A 215 -9.35 -15.69 11.25
N THR A 216 -10.48 -15.60 10.56
CA THR A 216 -11.53 -16.63 10.56
C THR A 216 -11.48 -17.53 9.32
N LYS A 217 -10.81 -17.08 8.25
CA LYS A 217 -10.69 -17.80 6.98
C LYS A 217 -9.22 -18.04 6.65
N THR A 218 -8.95 -19.15 6.01
CA THR A 218 -7.64 -19.53 5.47
C THR A 218 -7.62 -19.37 3.96
N MET A 219 -6.47 -19.48 3.33
CA MET A 219 -6.37 -19.46 1.86
C MET A 219 -7.26 -20.55 1.22
N LYS A 220 -7.43 -21.70 1.89
CA LYS A 220 -8.26 -22.80 1.39
C LYS A 220 -9.73 -22.39 1.20
N ASP A 221 -10.24 -21.49 2.04
CA ASP A 221 -11.63 -21.02 1.99
C ASP A 221 -11.91 -20.08 0.81
N TYR A 222 -10.87 -19.72 0.04
CA TYR A 222 -10.95 -18.88 -1.17
C TYR A 222 -10.59 -19.63 -2.45
N LEU A 223 -10.24 -20.91 -2.35
CA LEU A 223 -9.99 -21.73 -3.54
C LEU A 223 -11.31 -22.18 -4.13
N GLU A 224 -11.39 -22.14 -5.44
CA GLU A 224 -12.52 -22.71 -6.21
C GLU A 224 -12.40 -24.22 -6.22
N ASP A 225 -13.54 -24.93 -6.18
CA ASP A 225 -13.59 -26.41 -6.24
C ASP A 225 -13.30 -26.90 -7.67
N GLU A 226 -13.73 -26.12 -8.67
CA GLU A 226 -13.51 -26.41 -10.10
C GLU A 226 -12.81 -25.22 -10.74
N VAL A 227 -11.69 -25.46 -11.40
CA VAL A 227 -10.87 -24.47 -12.09
C VAL A 227 -10.60 -24.91 -13.51
N ASP A 228 -10.81 -24.03 -14.50
CA ASP A 228 -10.53 -24.29 -15.92
C ASP A 228 -9.05 -24.67 -16.12
N ASP A 229 -8.80 -25.72 -16.91
CA ASP A 229 -7.47 -26.30 -17.15
C ASP A 229 -6.42 -25.28 -17.63
N ARG A 230 -6.85 -24.22 -18.32
CA ARG A 230 -5.97 -23.12 -18.76
C ARG A 230 -5.24 -22.39 -17.63
N TYR A 231 -5.74 -22.49 -16.40
CA TYR A 231 -5.13 -21.84 -15.23
C TYR A 231 -4.12 -22.73 -14.50
N TYR A 232 -4.03 -24.01 -14.86
CA TYR A 232 -3.02 -24.90 -14.31
C TYR A 232 -1.67 -24.72 -15.01
N ILE A 233 -0.62 -24.57 -14.23
CA ILE A 233 0.73 -24.45 -14.75
C ILE A 233 1.30 -25.84 -15.03
N GLN A 234 1.29 -26.25 -16.30
CA GLN A 234 1.74 -27.57 -16.77
C GLN A 234 3.13 -27.51 -17.43
N THR A 235 4.04 -26.65 -16.92
CA THR A 235 5.38 -26.56 -17.48
C THR A 235 6.36 -27.49 -16.78
N GLU A 236 7.36 -27.99 -17.51
CA GLU A 236 8.46 -28.79 -16.93
C GLU A 236 9.13 -28.09 -15.73
N LYS A 237 9.27 -26.76 -15.80
CA LYS A 237 9.81 -25.95 -14.68
C LYS A 237 8.93 -26.03 -13.43
N ALA A 238 7.62 -26.01 -13.59
CA ALA A 238 6.69 -26.15 -12.46
C ALA A 238 6.80 -27.56 -11.86
N GLN A 239 6.89 -28.59 -12.68
CA GLN A 239 7.08 -29.96 -12.20
C GLN A 239 8.41 -30.13 -11.46
N GLN A 240 9.51 -29.61 -12.00
CA GLN A 240 10.82 -29.62 -11.34
C GLN A 240 10.81 -28.88 -9.99
N LEU A 241 10.07 -27.76 -9.90
CA LEU A 241 9.90 -27.05 -8.65
C LEU A 241 9.14 -27.88 -7.61
N ILE A 242 8.05 -28.51 -8.01
CA ILE A 242 7.25 -29.40 -7.15
C ILE A 242 8.11 -30.57 -6.65
N ASP A 243 8.83 -31.23 -7.54
CA ASP A 243 9.71 -32.36 -7.18
C ASP A 243 10.80 -31.94 -6.19
N LYS A 244 11.37 -30.73 -6.36
CA LYS A 244 12.33 -30.16 -5.42
C LYS A 244 11.70 -29.88 -4.07
N LEU A 245 10.52 -29.28 -4.02
CA LEU A 245 9.79 -28.95 -2.78
C LEU A 245 9.37 -30.22 -2.00
N ILE A 246 9.13 -31.32 -2.72
CA ILE A 246 8.89 -32.64 -2.11
C ILE A 246 10.18 -33.19 -1.54
N ALA A 247 11.26 -33.13 -2.32
CA ALA A 247 12.56 -33.70 -1.93
C ALA A 247 13.16 -32.99 -0.69
N ASP A 248 12.92 -31.68 -0.53
CA ASP A 248 13.37 -30.91 0.64
C ASP A 248 12.36 -30.91 1.81
N GLY A 249 11.23 -31.63 1.67
CA GLY A 249 10.22 -31.78 2.72
C GLY A 249 9.30 -30.58 2.92
N THR A 250 9.36 -29.59 2.06
CA THR A 250 8.49 -28.40 2.13
C THR A 250 7.02 -28.74 1.80
N ILE A 251 6.82 -29.70 0.89
CA ILE A 251 5.49 -30.21 0.53
C ILE A 251 5.45 -31.71 0.87
N PRO A 252 4.43 -32.20 1.62
CA PRO A 252 4.25 -33.64 1.86
C PRO A 252 4.01 -34.39 0.56
N GLN A 253 4.64 -35.54 0.39
CA GLN A 253 4.51 -36.40 -0.80
C GLN A 253 3.04 -36.76 -1.12
N SER A 254 2.23 -37.01 -0.07
CA SER A 254 0.80 -37.28 -0.20
C SER A 254 -0.01 -36.17 -0.87
N ARG A 255 0.41 -34.88 -0.66
CA ARG A 255 -0.25 -33.75 -1.33
C ARG A 255 0.11 -33.65 -2.81
N ALA A 256 1.32 -34.01 -3.17
CA ALA A 256 1.77 -34.01 -4.55
C ALA A 256 1.15 -35.17 -5.35
N GLU A 257 0.96 -36.31 -4.71
CA GLU A 257 0.27 -37.45 -5.31
C GLU A 257 -1.22 -37.18 -5.53
N GLN A 258 -1.86 -36.45 -4.62
CA GLN A 258 -3.24 -36.01 -4.75
C GLN A 258 -3.39 -35.00 -5.89
N SER A 259 -2.49 -34.02 -6.01
CA SER A 259 -2.48 -33.11 -7.15
C SER A 259 -2.19 -33.79 -8.47
N ARG A 260 -1.34 -34.83 -8.51
CA ARG A 260 -1.09 -35.66 -9.70
C ARG A 260 -2.27 -36.56 -10.04
N ALA A 261 -2.96 -37.14 -9.05
CA ALA A 261 -4.13 -37.95 -9.24
C ALA A 261 -5.33 -37.16 -9.77
N ASP A 262 -5.46 -35.92 -9.30
CA ASP A 262 -6.48 -34.99 -9.80
C ASP A 262 -6.17 -34.55 -11.23
N LEU A 263 -4.89 -34.39 -11.60
CA LEU A 263 -4.46 -34.16 -12.99
C LEU A 263 -4.75 -35.35 -13.91
N HIS A 264 -4.52 -36.59 -13.44
CA HIS A 264 -4.79 -37.81 -14.23
C HIS A 264 -6.27 -38.10 -14.41
N ARG A 265 -7.13 -37.73 -13.46
CA ARG A 265 -8.58 -37.88 -13.58
C ARG A 265 -9.21 -36.98 -14.65
N LEU A 266 -8.52 -35.91 -15.04
CA LEU A 266 -8.97 -34.99 -16.07
C LEU A 266 -8.46 -35.33 -17.47
N LEU A 267 -7.54 -36.32 -17.58
CA LEU A 267 -6.97 -36.77 -18.85
C LEU A 267 -7.56 -38.13 -19.36
N ASP A 268 -8.39 -38.81 -18.57
CA ASP A 268 -9.21 -39.98 -18.93
C ASP A 268 -10.67 -39.56 -19.19
#